data_48f98cf02167c3f5f2d34ba8c30ba95e
#
_entry.id   48f98cf02167c3f5f2d34ba8c30ba95e
#
_cell.length_a   1.000
_cell.length_b   1.000
_cell.length_c   1.000
_cell.angle_alpha   90.00
_cell.angle_beta   90.00
_cell.angle_gamma   90.00
#
_symmetry.space_group_name_H-M   'P 1'
#
loop_
_entity.id
_entity.type
_entity.pdbx_description
1 polymer ?
#
loop_
_entity_poly.entity_id
_entity_poly.type
_entity_poly.pdbx_seq_one_letter_code
_entity_poly.pdbx_strand_id
1 'polypeptide(L)'
;MKSTFLKTGMQLASMTLLGLGGLASNARAQVTPQRLLDSRKEPQNWLMYSGDYAGHRFSALDQINASNAALLVPKWAYQTMAGGKFETTPLVVDGILYGTGQDNRAFALDARSGRPIWQYQRALAADIRPCCGRVNRGMAILGDKVFLGTLDAHIIALDAKTGSVVWDATAVDYRNGYSITLAPLVIKNLVLIGVSGGEYGIRGFIDAYDAATGERKWRFYTIPGPGEAGHETWEGDSWKIGGAPAWITGTYDPATNTTFWTTGNPSPSNRGEGRAGDNLYSNSLLALDPDTGKLKWYLQFSKHDEHDYDATQVPVMVDQGDQHLIVQANRNGFFYLIDRTNGKVVFASPFAKETWSDSKDASGAPIARKDASPTLEGNRVCPGAAGATNWMSPTYDPQTRLFYVTAREQCDVFSTAPQPYEAGHAFYGSAYFPNDDAEPFTGALRAIDPYTGKLKWEWKHLSPTWSGVLSTAGGLVFTGDAEGNFIALEAASGKALWHFQCGASVYSSPMSFAIDGKQYVAVAAGSALFAFSLP
;
A
#
# COMPACT_ATOMS: atom_id res chain seq x y z
N MET A 1 39.71 5.75 98.55
CA MET A 1 38.76 6.81 98.37
C MET A 1 38.65 7.11 96.88
N LYS A 2 37.61 7.01 96.31
CA LYS A 2 37.06 6.93 94.94
C LYS A 2 37.83 7.61 93.82
N SER A 3 38.36 6.84 92.89
CA SER A 3 38.88 7.27 91.62
C SER A 3 37.86 6.97 90.52
N THR A 4 37.55 7.98 89.75
CA THR A 4 36.61 7.94 88.62
C THR A 4 37.36 7.73 87.34
N PHE A 5 37.07 6.63 86.61
CA PHE A 5 37.58 6.40 85.23
C PHE A 5 36.55 6.81 84.23
N LEU A 6 36.88 7.76 83.34
CA LEU A 6 36.17 8.08 82.12
C LEU A 6 36.45 6.97 81.07
N LYS A 7 35.39 6.43 80.50
CA LYS A 7 35.46 5.61 79.25
C LYS A 7 34.82 6.38 78.14
N THR A 8 35.63 6.77 77.18
CA THR A 8 35.23 7.30 75.86
C THR A 8 34.68 6.18 74.97
N GLY A 9 33.39 6.24 74.63
CA GLY A 9 32.76 5.33 73.69
C GLY A 9 32.80 5.92 72.29
N MET A 10 33.42 5.21 71.40
CA MET A 10 33.47 5.48 69.97
C MET A 10 32.22 4.86 69.27
N GLN A 11 31.27 5.70 68.83
CA GLN A 11 30.14 5.25 68.06
C GLN A 11 30.57 5.06 66.61
N LEU A 12 30.51 3.83 66.10
CA LEU A 12 30.55 3.51 64.68
C LEU A 12 29.17 3.83 64.06
N ALA A 13 29.12 4.80 63.15
CA ALA A 13 27.96 5.06 62.34
C ALA A 13 27.96 4.07 61.14
N SER A 14 27.08 3.10 61.15
CA SER A 14 26.78 2.24 60.00
C SER A 14 25.97 3.04 58.97
N MET A 15 26.62 3.44 57.87
CA MET A 15 25.93 3.97 56.71
C MET A 15 25.32 2.81 55.91
N THR A 16 24.02 2.61 56.02
CA THR A 16 23.22 1.73 55.16
C THR A 16 23.01 2.44 53.81
N LEU A 17 23.75 2.06 52.76
CA LEU A 17 23.44 2.45 51.40
C LEU A 17 22.15 1.71 50.97
N LEU A 18 21.03 2.42 51.00
CA LEU A 18 19.83 2.01 50.28
C LEU A 18 20.09 2.17 48.78
N GLY A 19 20.39 1.07 48.12
CA GLY A 19 20.41 0.98 46.65
C GLY A 19 19.01 1.26 46.12
N LEU A 20 18.78 2.47 45.61
CA LEU A 20 17.67 2.78 44.71
C LEU A 20 17.92 2.01 43.41
N GLY A 21 17.49 0.74 43.35
CA GLY A 21 17.26 0.03 42.13
C GLY A 21 16.16 0.74 41.36
N GLY A 22 16.56 1.68 40.49
CA GLY A 22 15.67 2.29 39.53
C GLY A 22 15.08 1.18 38.65
N LEU A 23 13.81 0.86 38.88
CA LEU A 23 12.97 0.22 37.86
C LEU A 23 12.96 1.19 36.68
N ALA A 24 13.89 1.03 35.76
CA ALA A 24 13.77 1.57 34.43
C ALA A 24 12.50 0.95 33.86
N SER A 25 11.36 1.62 34.04
CA SER A 25 10.20 1.38 33.22
C SER A 25 10.68 1.57 31.78
N ASN A 26 10.74 0.51 31.00
CA ASN A 26 10.86 0.59 29.55
C ASN A 26 9.61 1.35 29.04
N ALA A 27 9.62 2.67 29.17
CA ALA A 27 8.72 3.53 28.44
C ALA A 27 9.08 3.30 26.99
N ARG A 28 8.26 2.51 26.29
CA ARG A 28 8.41 2.29 24.85
C ARG A 28 8.47 3.67 24.21
N ALA A 29 9.54 3.92 23.45
CA ALA A 29 9.73 5.22 22.83
C ALA A 29 8.56 5.48 21.85
N GLN A 30 7.92 6.63 21.99
CA GLN A 30 6.84 7.03 21.05
C GLN A 30 7.38 7.09 19.63
N VAL A 31 6.53 6.75 18.64
CA VAL A 31 6.87 6.89 17.23
C VAL A 31 6.79 8.37 16.84
N THR A 32 7.94 9.06 16.81
CA THR A 32 8.02 10.46 16.42
C THR A 32 8.08 10.62 14.89
N PRO A 33 7.79 11.81 14.32
CA PRO A 33 8.01 12.07 12.90
C PRO A 33 9.47 11.81 12.46
N GLN A 34 10.45 12.13 13.33
CA GLN A 34 11.86 11.86 13.05
C GLN A 34 12.14 10.34 12.99
N ARG A 35 11.51 9.55 13.85
CA ARG A 35 11.66 8.09 13.84
C ARG A 35 11.11 7.48 12.55
N LEU A 36 10.02 8.03 11.98
CA LEU A 36 9.50 7.62 10.68
C LEU A 36 10.46 7.99 9.53
N LEU A 37 11.07 9.19 9.57
CA LEU A 37 12.11 9.58 8.59
C LEU A 37 13.33 8.66 8.65
N ASP A 38 13.68 8.22 9.84
CA ASP A 38 14.82 7.35 10.13
C ASP A 38 14.48 5.85 10.11
N SER A 39 13.31 5.45 9.60
CA SER A 39 12.82 4.05 9.64
C SER A 39 13.84 3.00 9.18
N ARG A 40 14.68 3.33 8.19
CA ARG A 40 15.78 2.46 7.72
C ARG A 40 16.88 2.22 8.76
N LYS A 41 17.01 3.07 9.79
CA LYS A 41 17.96 2.90 10.90
C LYS A 41 17.46 1.91 11.95
N GLU A 42 16.20 1.51 11.85
CA GLU A 42 15.53 0.58 12.75
C GLU A 42 15.02 -0.67 12.00
N PRO A 43 15.89 -1.47 11.35
CA PRO A 43 15.46 -2.58 10.50
C PRO A 43 14.68 -3.67 11.25
N GLN A 44 14.79 -3.71 12.59
CA GLN A 44 14.00 -4.60 13.44
C GLN A 44 12.51 -4.23 13.51
N ASN A 45 12.15 -3.00 13.13
CA ASN A 45 10.80 -2.50 13.08
C ASN A 45 10.28 -2.43 11.63
N TRP A 46 8.96 -2.30 11.46
CA TRP A 46 8.29 -2.01 10.19
C TRP A 46 7.28 -0.90 10.44
N LEU A 47 7.74 0.36 10.34
CA LEU A 47 7.04 1.51 10.89
C LEU A 47 5.95 2.10 10.00
N MET A 48 5.89 1.72 8.71
CA MET A 48 4.90 2.23 7.75
C MET A 48 4.60 1.21 6.66
N TYR A 49 3.55 1.44 5.87
CA TYR A 49 3.00 0.52 4.88
C TYR A 49 4.06 -0.11 3.96
N SER A 50 4.96 0.68 3.39
CA SER A 50 6.02 0.22 2.49
C SER A 50 7.41 0.09 3.17
N GLY A 51 7.49 0.11 4.50
CA GLY A 51 8.73 0.05 5.27
C GLY A 51 9.48 1.38 5.36
N ASP A 52 9.45 2.18 4.30
CA ASP A 52 10.02 3.53 4.24
C ASP A 52 9.17 4.47 3.39
N TYR A 53 9.47 5.77 3.44
CA TYR A 53 8.77 6.79 2.67
C TYR A 53 9.02 6.70 1.16
N ALA A 54 10.11 6.06 0.73
CA ALA A 54 10.45 5.89 -0.68
C ALA A 54 9.64 4.77 -1.38
N GLY A 55 8.88 3.98 -0.62
CA GLY A 55 8.08 2.89 -1.17
C GLY A 55 8.86 1.62 -1.48
N HIS A 56 10.09 1.46 -0.95
CA HIS A 56 11.01 0.39 -1.35
C HIS A 56 10.52 -1.00 -0.96
N ARG A 57 9.80 -1.16 0.15
CA ARG A 57 9.43 -2.46 0.72
C ARG A 57 10.63 -3.42 0.78
N PHE A 58 11.78 -2.86 1.18
CA PHE A 58 13.04 -3.56 1.40
C PHE A 58 13.34 -3.65 2.89
N SER A 59 13.73 -4.83 3.36
CA SER A 59 14.22 -5.03 4.72
C SER A 59 15.74 -5.14 4.75
N ALA A 60 16.40 -4.33 5.58
CA ALA A 60 17.86 -4.43 5.78
C ALA A 60 18.28 -5.60 6.69
N LEU A 61 17.33 -6.43 7.14
CA LEU A 61 17.63 -7.66 7.89
C LEU A 61 18.17 -8.75 6.94
N ASP A 62 19.22 -9.48 7.36
CA ASP A 62 19.95 -10.47 6.59
C ASP A 62 20.15 -11.83 7.28
N GLN A 63 19.64 -12.00 8.50
CA GLN A 63 19.76 -13.26 9.24
C GLN A 63 19.11 -14.42 8.45
N ILE A 64 17.96 -14.17 7.83
CA ILE A 64 17.34 -15.08 6.87
C ILE A 64 17.90 -14.74 5.50
N ASN A 65 18.62 -15.68 4.88
CA ASN A 65 19.35 -15.46 3.64
C ASN A 65 19.30 -16.69 2.71
N ALA A 66 19.88 -16.56 1.51
CA ALA A 66 19.83 -17.61 0.49
C ALA A 66 20.40 -18.96 0.94
N SER A 67 21.35 -18.97 1.90
CA SER A 67 21.95 -20.23 2.39
C SER A 67 21.11 -20.97 3.40
N ASN A 68 20.16 -20.30 4.09
CA ASN A 68 19.38 -20.88 5.18
C ASN A 68 17.85 -20.76 5.00
N ALA A 69 17.38 -20.12 3.94
CA ALA A 69 15.95 -19.93 3.68
C ALA A 69 15.17 -21.25 3.67
N ALA A 70 15.80 -22.35 3.22
CA ALA A 70 15.20 -23.70 3.22
C ALA A 70 14.85 -24.21 4.64
N LEU A 71 15.38 -23.58 5.69
CA LEU A 71 15.11 -23.95 7.10
C LEU A 71 13.95 -23.15 7.71
N LEU A 72 13.31 -22.24 6.98
CA LEU A 72 12.22 -21.43 7.49
C LEU A 72 11.05 -22.32 7.96
N VAL A 73 10.53 -22.00 9.15
CA VAL A 73 9.37 -22.67 9.75
C VAL A 73 8.37 -21.63 10.27
N PRO A 74 7.06 -21.96 10.26
CA PRO A 74 6.07 -21.10 10.90
C PRO A 74 6.30 -21.09 12.42
N LYS A 75 6.28 -19.91 13.01
CA LYS A 75 6.38 -19.71 14.46
C LYS A 75 5.01 -19.55 15.11
N TRP A 76 4.14 -18.82 14.44
CA TRP A 76 2.76 -18.64 14.87
C TRP A 76 1.87 -18.29 13.67
N ALA A 77 0.58 -18.51 13.86
CA ALA A 77 -0.48 -18.03 12.98
C ALA A 77 -1.59 -17.42 13.83
N TYR A 78 -2.03 -16.22 13.44
CA TYR A 78 -3.16 -15.53 14.06
C TYR A 78 -4.35 -15.52 13.11
N GLN A 79 -5.52 -15.98 13.60
CA GLN A 79 -6.77 -16.05 12.83
C GLN A 79 -7.64 -14.81 13.10
N THR A 80 -8.04 -14.10 12.05
CA THR A 80 -8.96 -12.94 12.17
C THR A 80 -10.40 -13.37 12.38
N MET A 81 -10.75 -14.63 12.10
CA MET A 81 -12.11 -15.19 12.12
C MET A 81 -13.07 -14.42 11.18
N ALA A 82 -12.54 -13.75 10.16
CA ALA A 82 -13.31 -13.06 9.14
C ALA A 82 -13.09 -13.73 7.78
N GLY A 83 -14.13 -13.80 6.97
CA GLY A 83 -14.05 -14.28 5.59
C GLY A 83 -13.61 -13.18 4.61
N GLY A 84 -13.21 -13.58 3.40
CA GLY A 84 -12.83 -12.67 2.31
C GLY A 84 -11.32 -12.48 2.16
N LYS A 85 -10.93 -11.47 1.38
CA LYS A 85 -9.53 -11.18 1.06
C LYS A 85 -8.84 -10.50 2.24
N PHE A 86 -7.68 -10.99 2.64
CA PHE A 86 -6.86 -10.43 3.72
C PHE A 86 -5.65 -9.71 3.13
N GLU A 87 -5.79 -8.41 2.88
CA GLU A 87 -4.83 -7.60 2.11
C GLU A 87 -3.87 -6.79 3.00
N THR A 88 -3.89 -7.00 4.30
CA THR A 88 -3.12 -6.19 5.26
C THR A 88 -1.62 -6.27 5.06
N THR A 89 -0.93 -5.15 5.24
CA THR A 89 0.47 -5.09 5.64
C THR A 89 0.52 -4.63 7.09
N PRO A 90 0.89 -5.47 8.04
CA PRO A 90 1.02 -5.05 9.44
C PRO A 90 2.18 -4.07 9.64
N LEU A 91 2.10 -3.27 10.72
CA LEU A 91 3.25 -2.56 11.28
C LEU A 91 3.85 -3.39 12.40
N VAL A 92 5.15 -3.25 12.63
CA VAL A 92 5.81 -3.76 13.84
C VAL A 92 6.61 -2.65 14.48
N VAL A 93 6.30 -2.37 15.74
CA VAL A 93 6.92 -1.31 16.53
C VAL A 93 7.27 -1.84 17.90
N ASP A 94 8.56 -1.93 18.20
CA ASP A 94 9.09 -2.32 19.51
C ASP A 94 8.46 -3.61 20.06
N GLY A 95 8.29 -4.62 19.17
CA GLY A 95 7.77 -5.94 19.52
C GLY A 95 6.24 -6.04 19.55
N ILE A 96 5.50 -5.00 19.18
CA ILE A 96 4.05 -5.06 18.96
C ILE A 96 3.77 -5.03 17.45
N LEU A 97 2.96 -5.96 16.99
CA LEU A 97 2.45 -5.99 15.63
C LEU A 97 1.04 -5.38 15.61
N TYR A 98 0.81 -4.39 14.74
CA TYR A 98 -0.49 -3.77 14.49
C TYR A 98 -0.98 -4.15 13.11
N GLY A 99 -2.17 -4.70 13.00
CA GLY A 99 -2.75 -5.13 11.73
C GLY A 99 -4.23 -4.79 11.61
N THR A 100 -4.71 -4.75 10.38
CA THR A 100 -6.13 -4.64 10.07
C THR A 100 -6.62 -5.94 9.46
N GLY A 101 -7.89 -6.25 9.65
CA GLY A 101 -8.57 -7.36 9.01
C GLY A 101 -9.72 -6.87 8.14
N GLN A 102 -10.47 -7.82 7.62
CA GLN A 102 -11.72 -7.56 6.91
C GLN A 102 -12.76 -6.93 7.86
N ASP A 103 -13.79 -6.30 7.31
CA ASP A 103 -14.92 -5.78 8.08
C ASP A 103 -14.57 -4.74 9.14
N ASN A 104 -13.65 -3.80 8.83
CA ASN A 104 -13.19 -2.77 9.78
C ASN A 104 -12.60 -3.32 11.09
N ARG A 105 -11.95 -4.47 11.04
CA ARG A 105 -11.21 -5.01 12.17
C ARG A 105 -9.83 -4.41 12.26
N ALA A 106 -9.37 -4.17 13.50
CA ALA A 106 -7.99 -3.86 13.80
C ALA A 106 -7.55 -4.64 15.04
N PHE A 107 -6.26 -4.92 15.13
CA PHE A 107 -5.71 -5.69 16.25
C PHE A 107 -4.26 -5.32 16.54
N ALA A 108 -3.85 -5.51 17.80
CA ALA A 108 -2.45 -5.54 18.18
C ALA A 108 -2.10 -6.93 18.72
N LEU A 109 -0.95 -7.43 18.32
CA LEU A 109 -0.41 -8.72 18.76
C LEU A 109 0.98 -8.51 19.39
N ASP A 110 1.32 -9.35 20.34
CA ASP A 110 2.72 -9.60 20.67
C ASP A 110 3.39 -10.25 19.45
N ALA A 111 4.32 -9.52 18.82
CA ALA A 111 4.88 -9.94 17.53
C ALA A 111 5.79 -11.18 17.64
N ARG A 112 6.24 -11.55 18.86
CA ARG A 112 7.01 -12.78 19.12
C ARG A 112 6.14 -14.03 19.06
N SER A 113 4.92 -13.93 19.61
CA SER A 113 4.05 -15.08 19.88
C SER A 113 2.75 -15.12 19.06
N GLY A 114 2.39 -14.01 18.42
CA GLY A 114 1.09 -13.85 17.75
C GLY A 114 -0.10 -13.72 18.73
N ARG A 115 0.14 -13.59 20.06
CA ARG A 115 -0.94 -13.47 21.05
C ARG A 115 -1.59 -12.09 20.98
N PRO A 116 -2.94 -12.00 20.94
CA PRO A 116 -3.65 -10.74 20.94
C PRO A 116 -3.36 -9.92 22.21
N ILE A 117 -3.09 -8.61 22.02
CA ILE A 117 -3.00 -7.61 23.09
C ILE A 117 -4.35 -6.89 23.18
N TRP A 118 -4.86 -6.43 22.05
CA TRP A 118 -6.21 -5.86 21.91
C TRP A 118 -6.77 -6.15 20.51
N GLN A 119 -8.09 -6.04 20.44
CA GLN A 119 -8.87 -6.11 19.19
C GLN A 119 -9.88 -4.98 19.18
N TYR A 120 -10.08 -4.38 18.03
CA TYR A 120 -11.08 -3.37 17.74
C TYR A 120 -11.92 -3.81 16.54
N GLN A 121 -13.21 -3.54 16.60
CA GLN A 121 -14.12 -3.74 15.48
C GLN A 121 -15.14 -2.62 15.43
N ARG A 122 -15.21 -1.94 14.27
CA ARG A 122 -16.27 -1.00 13.98
C ARG A 122 -17.43 -1.76 13.32
N ALA A 123 -18.63 -1.63 13.86
CA ALA A 123 -19.81 -2.20 13.25
C ALA A 123 -20.08 -1.55 11.88
N LEU A 124 -20.36 -2.38 10.90
CA LEU A 124 -20.76 -1.92 9.56
C LEU A 124 -22.27 -1.87 9.45
N ALA A 125 -22.77 -0.85 8.76
CA ALA A 125 -24.19 -0.78 8.39
C ALA A 125 -24.55 -1.95 7.44
N ALA A 126 -25.77 -2.46 7.53
CA ALA A 126 -26.21 -3.61 6.74
C ALA A 126 -26.25 -3.32 5.22
N ASP A 127 -26.43 -2.05 4.86
CA ASP A 127 -26.50 -1.54 3.48
C ASP A 127 -25.14 -1.19 2.87
N ILE A 128 -24.05 -1.35 3.62
CA ILE A 128 -22.71 -1.00 3.11
C ILE A 128 -22.29 -1.91 1.95
N ARG A 129 -21.89 -1.29 0.85
CA ARG A 129 -21.49 -1.97 -0.39
C ARG A 129 -20.17 -1.41 -0.92
N PRO A 130 -19.03 -1.71 -0.25
CA PRO A 130 -17.74 -1.25 -0.77
C PRO A 130 -17.39 -2.01 -2.04
N CYS A 131 -16.79 -1.31 -3.03
CA CYS A 131 -16.21 -1.98 -4.17
C CYS A 131 -15.19 -3.02 -3.73
N CYS A 132 -15.10 -4.10 -4.52
CA CYS A 132 -13.97 -5.03 -4.54
C CYS A 132 -13.78 -5.85 -3.24
N GLY A 133 -14.71 -5.74 -2.30
CA GLY A 133 -14.74 -6.50 -1.06
C GLY A 133 -14.51 -5.68 0.19
N ARG A 134 -14.71 -6.31 1.33
CA ARG A 134 -14.59 -5.68 2.66
C ARG A 134 -13.15 -5.75 3.15
N VAL A 135 -12.23 -5.10 2.43
CA VAL A 135 -10.78 -5.15 2.64
C VAL A 135 -10.26 -3.93 3.38
N ASN A 136 -9.10 -4.09 4.03
CA ASN A 136 -8.29 -3.00 4.56
C ASN A 136 -6.81 -3.39 4.45
N ARG A 137 -5.94 -2.43 4.07
CA ARG A 137 -4.54 -2.70 3.74
C ARG A 137 -3.55 -2.37 4.84
N GLY A 138 -4.02 -1.83 5.98
CA GLY A 138 -3.15 -1.59 7.13
C GLY A 138 -3.44 -0.32 7.88
N MET A 139 -2.57 -0.02 8.83
CA MET A 139 -2.61 1.16 9.69
C MET A 139 -1.37 2.03 9.48
N ALA A 140 -1.43 3.27 9.99
CA ALA A 140 -0.28 4.11 10.24
C ALA A 140 -0.12 4.34 11.74
N ILE A 141 1.04 4.83 12.17
CA ILE A 141 1.33 5.09 13.59
C ILE A 141 2.06 6.41 13.76
N LEU A 142 1.68 7.17 14.79
CA LEU A 142 2.39 8.37 15.25
C LEU A 142 2.13 8.61 16.74
N GLY A 143 3.18 8.89 17.50
CA GLY A 143 3.07 9.05 18.95
C GLY A 143 2.63 7.76 19.62
N ASP A 144 1.51 7.86 20.31
CA ASP A 144 0.81 6.77 20.99
C ASP A 144 -0.48 6.32 20.26
N LYS A 145 -0.65 6.71 18.99
CA LYS A 145 -1.87 6.45 18.20
C LYS A 145 -1.58 5.64 16.95
N VAL A 146 -2.48 4.71 16.64
CA VAL A 146 -2.57 4.06 15.34
C VAL A 146 -3.80 4.57 14.60
N PHE A 147 -3.68 4.76 13.29
CA PHE A 147 -4.71 5.33 12.43
C PHE A 147 -5.16 4.32 11.40
N LEU A 148 -6.46 4.21 11.20
CA LEU A 148 -7.05 3.35 10.17
C LEU A 148 -8.19 4.05 9.44
N GLY A 149 -8.28 3.82 8.13
CA GLY A 149 -9.45 4.13 7.35
C GLY A 149 -10.50 3.03 7.47
N THR A 150 -11.77 3.36 7.25
CA THR A 150 -12.87 2.41 7.39
C THR A 150 -13.73 2.33 6.14
N LEU A 151 -14.46 1.22 6.00
CA LEU A 151 -15.33 0.98 4.84
C LEU A 151 -16.55 1.92 4.80
N ASP A 152 -16.93 2.49 5.93
CA ASP A 152 -17.94 3.53 6.05
C ASP A 152 -17.36 4.96 5.98
N ALA A 153 -16.19 5.08 5.35
CA ALA A 153 -15.50 6.33 5.02
C ALA A 153 -15.17 7.24 6.22
N HIS A 154 -14.75 6.63 7.33
CA HIS A 154 -14.18 7.34 8.46
C HIS A 154 -12.66 7.15 8.51
N ILE A 155 -11.95 8.10 9.12
CA ILE A 155 -10.59 7.96 9.61
C ILE A 155 -10.64 7.96 11.14
N ILE A 156 -10.01 6.96 11.77
CA ILE A 156 -10.07 6.73 13.20
C ILE A 156 -8.67 6.66 13.77
N ALA A 157 -8.45 7.32 14.93
CA ALA A 157 -7.28 7.10 15.76
C ALA A 157 -7.64 6.21 16.95
N LEU A 158 -6.86 5.15 17.13
CA LEU A 158 -6.91 4.30 18.31
C LEU A 158 -5.67 4.53 19.15
N ASP A 159 -5.81 4.47 20.47
CA ASP A 159 -4.68 4.37 21.38
C ASP A 159 -3.90 3.08 21.08
N ALA A 160 -2.62 3.21 20.76
CA ALA A 160 -1.79 2.08 20.31
C ALA A 160 -1.62 1.00 21.39
N LYS A 161 -1.77 1.33 22.65
CA LYS A 161 -1.60 0.42 23.79
C LYS A 161 -2.87 -0.35 24.12
N THR A 162 -4.04 0.28 23.98
CA THR A 162 -5.32 -0.27 24.46
C THR A 162 -6.32 -0.60 23.36
N GLY A 163 -6.16 -0.02 22.15
CA GLY A 163 -7.13 -0.13 21.06
C GLY A 163 -8.39 0.74 21.24
N SER A 164 -8.42 1.60 22.28
CA SER A 164 -9.55 2.49 22.52
C SER A 164 -9.57 3.64 21.52
N VAL A 165 -10.76 4.06 21.08
CA VAL A 165 -10.92 5.19 20.16
C VAL A 165 -10.49 6.48 20.85
N VAL A 166 -9.56 7.20 20.24
CA VAL A 166 -9.11 8.53 20.66
C VAL A 166 -9.92 9.61 19.97
N TRP A 167 -10.07 9.49 18.65
CA TRP A 167 -10.95 10.33 17.85
C TRP A 167 -11.45 9.56 16.61
N ASP A 168 -12.57 9.99 16.06
CA ASP A 168 -13.26 9.42 14.94
C ASP A 168 -13.78 10.55 14.05
N ALA A 169 -13.31 10.66 12.82
CA ALA A 169 -13.67 11.70 11.87
C ALA A 169 -14.31 11.12 10.61
N THR A 170 -15.50 11.58 10.28
CA THR A 170 -16.18 11.23 9.02
C THR A 170 -15.52 12.00 7.88
N ALA A 171 -14.97 11.28 6.90
CA ALA A 171 -14.40 11.89 5.70
C ALA A 171 -15.52 12.32 4.72
N VAL A 172 -16.47 11.44 4.49
CA VAL A 172 -17.59 11.65 3.55
C VAL A 172 -18.71 10.63 3.85
N ASP A 173 -19.91 10.88 3.34
CA ASP A 173 -21.03 9.94 3.46
C ASP A 173 -20.79 8.71 2.56
N TYR A 174 -20.57 7.55 3.18
CA TYR A 174 -20.34 6.28 2.48
C TYR A 174 -21.49 5.84 1.58
N ARG A 175 -22.72 6.28 1.85
CA ARG A 175 -23.91 5.91 1.06
C ARG A 175 -23.85 6.38 -0.39
N ASN A 176 -22.96 7.33 -0.68
CA ASN A 176 -22.64 7.76 -2.04
C ASN A 176 -21.60 6.87 -2.74
N GLY A 177 -21.21 5.71 -2.16
CA GLY A 177 -20.27 4.77 -2.74
C GLY A 177 -18.81 4.92 -2.29
N TYR A 178 -18.54 5.80 -1.31
CA TYR A 178 -17.19 5.99 -0.79
C TYR A 178 -16.80 4.96 0.26
N SER A 179 -15.53 4.60 0.27
CA SER A 179 -14.90 3.83 1.36
C SER A 179 -13.42 4.20 1.49
N ILE A 180 -12.77 3.81 2.59
CA ILE A 180 -11.32 3.98 2.78
C ILE A 180 -10.72 2.60 3.03
N THR A 181 -9.93 2.11 2.09
CA THR A 181 -9.36 0.76 2.10
C THR A 181 -7.83 0.74 2.20
N LEU A 182 -7.18 1.90 2.04
CA LEU A 182 -5.73 2.04 2.11
C LEU A 182 -5.22 2.07 3.56
N ALA A 183 -3.92 1.80 3.74
CA ALA A 183 -3.21 2.20 4.96
C ALA A 183 -2.96 3.72 4.90
N PRO A 184 -3.31 4.52 5.93
CA PRO A 184 -3.00 5.94 5.95
C PRO A 184 -1.49 6.20 5.84
N LEU A 185 -1.10 7.38 5.34
CA LEU A 185 0.29 7.84 5.31
C LEU A 185 0.48 8.96 6.33
N VAL A 186 1.37 8.76 7.29
CA VAL A 186 1.74 9.83 8.22
C VAL A 186 2.91 10.63 7.66
N ILE A 187 2.76 11.95 7.59
CA ILE A 187 3.84 12.90 7.23
C ILE A 187 3.85 14.00 8.28
N LYS A 188 4.96 14.16 9.01
CA LYS A 188 5.05 15.10 10.15
C LYS A 188 3.95 14.80 11.18
N ASN A 189 3.03 15.74 11.42
CA ASN A 189 1.86 15.61 12.30
C ASN A 189 0.54 15.40 11.54
N LEU A 190 0.60 15.09 10.26
CA LEU A 190 -0.56 14.89 9.40
C LEU A 190 -0.77 13.41 9.08
N VAL A 191 -2.03 12.99 9.04
CA VAL A 191 -2.47 11.67 8.58
C VAL A 191 -3.18 11.88 7.23
N LEU A 192 -2.58 11.36 6.17
CA LEU A 192 -3.09 11.49 4.81
C LEU A 192 -3.85 10.23 4.43
N ILE A 193 -5.01 10.41 3.79
CA ILE A 193 -5.83 9.35 3.23
C ILE A 193 -6.30 9.73 1.82
N GLY A 194 -6.62 8.74 1.02
CA GLY A 194 -7.47 8.86 -0.16
C GLY A 194 -8.69 7.97 -0.02
N VAL A 195 -9.60 8.01 -1.00
CA VAL A 195 -10.84 7.25 -0.98
C VAL A 195 -10.91 6.23 -2.10
N SER A 196 -11.69 5.17 -1.90
CA SER A 196 -12.11 4.17 -2.88
C SER A 196 -13.54 4.48 -3.34
N GLY A 197 -13.98 3.90 -4.46
CA GLY A 197 -15.34 3.98 -4.96
C GLY A 197 -15.47 4.55 -6.37
N GLY A 198 -14.40 4.49 -7.18
CA GLY A 198 -14.44 4.94 -8.59
C GLY A 198 -15.58 4.33 -9.36
N GLU A 199 -15.89 3.07 -9.10
CA GLU A 199 -16.94 2.28 -9.72
C GLU A 199 -18.38 2.70 -9.35
N TYR A 200 -18.52 3.65 -8.40
CA TYR A 200 -19.82 4.18 -7.96
C TYR A 200 -20.05 5.63 -8.41
N GLY A 201 -19.19 6.17 -9.28
CA GLY A 201 -19.34 7.55 -9.73
C GLY A 201 -19.17 8.56 -8.59
N ILE A 202 -18.11 8.41 -7.81
CA ILE A 202 -17.71 9.37 -6.78
C ILE A 202 -16.94 10.56 -7.38
N ARG A 203 -16.76 11.63 -6.63
CA ARG A 203 -15.72 12.64 -6.89
C ARG A 203 -14.54 12.34 -5.96
N GLY A 204 -13.48 11.71 -6.48
CA GLY A 204 -12.32 11.29 -5.69
C GLY A 204 -11.61 12.45 -4.99
N PHE A 205 -10.92 12.16 -3.88
CA PHE A 205 -10.14 13.15 -3.16
C PHE A 205 -9.02 12.50 -2.32
N ILE A 206 -8.07 13.35 -1.91
CA ILE A 206 -7.05 13.07 -0.90
C ILE A 206 -7.24 14.09 0.21
N ASP A 207 -7.27 13.63 1.45
CA ASP A 207 -7.40 14.44 2.66
C ASP A 207 -6.17 14.35 3.55
N ALA A 208 -5.87 15.41 4.29
CA ALA A 208 -4.96 15.38 5.44
C ALA A 208 -5.69 15.80 6.71
N TYR A 209 -5.44 15.04 7.76
CA TYR A 209 -5.99 15.25 9.09
C TYR A 209 -4.87 15.52 10.09
N ASP A 210 -5.10 16.38 11.06
CA ASP A 210 -4.22 16.56 12.21
C ASP A 210 -4.22 15.27 13.06
N ALA A 211 -3.04 14.68 13.27
CA ALA A 211 -2.91 13.41 13.97
C ALA A 211 -3.33 13.44 15.45
N ALA A 212 -3.30 14.62 16.07
CA ALA A 212 -3.68 14.77 17.48
C ALA A 212 -5.20 14.90 17.64
N THR A 213 -5.86 15.63 16.75
CA THR A 213 -7.26 16.07 16.92
C THR A 213 -8.25 15.41 15.96
N GLY A 214 -7.80 14.87 14.81
CA GLY A 214 -8.68 14.38 13.76
C GLY A 214 -9.32 15.50 12.93
N GLU A 215 -8.91 16.76 13.11
CA GLU A 215 -9.38 17.89 12.31
C GLU A 215 -8.81 17.79 10.88
N ARG A 216 -9.69 17.87 9.86
CA ARG A 216 -9.23 17.93 8.47
C ARG A 216 -8.55 19.27 8.18
N LYS A 217 -7.28 19.22 7.75
CA LYS A 217 -6.48 20.41 7.43
C LYS A 217 -6.67 20.87 5.99
N TRP A 218 -6.74 19.92 5.05
CA TRP A 218 -7.00 20.22 3.66
C TRP A 218 -7.63 19.01 2.95
N ARG A 219 -8.27 19.31 1.80
CA ARG A 219 -8.76 18.33 0.81
C ARG A 219 -8.28 18.74 -0.57
N PHE A 220 -7.71 17.80 -1.30
CA PHE A 220 -7.44 17.90 -2.72
C PHE A 220 -8.41 17.00 -3.47
N TYR A 221 -9.30 17.58 -4.29
CA TYR A 221 -10.15 16.79 -5.16
C TYR A 221 -9.34 16.31 -6.37
N THR A 222 -9.35 14.99 -6.61
CA THR A 222 -8.68 14.38 -7.77
C THR A 222 -9.42 14.63 -9.09
N ILE A 223 -10.62 15.19 -9.01
CA ILE A 223 -11.37 15.69 -10.16
C ILE A 223 -11.63 17.19 -9.93
N PRO A 224 -11.09 18.06 -10.79
CA PRO A 224 -11.24 19.49 -10.63
C PRO A 224 -12.68 19.95 -10.89
N GLY A 225 -13.15 20.88 -10.07
CA GLY A 225 -14.44 21.56 -10.24
C GLY A 225 -14.33 22.82 -11.08
N PRO A 226 -15.44 23.54 -11.30
CA PRO A 226 -15.46 24.77 -12.06
C PRO A 226 -14.44 25.80 -11.54
N GLY A 227 -13.58 26.32 -12.44
CA GLY A 227 -12.53 27.28 -12.12
C GLY A 227 -11.21 26.66 -11.62
N GLU A 228 -11.16 25.37 -11.41
CA GLU A 228 -9.91 24.65 -11.09
C GLU A 228 -9.23 24.15 -12.38
N ALA A 229 -7.91 24.15 -12.42
CA ALA A 229 -7.13 23.68 -13.58
C ALA A 229 -7.43 22.19 -13.86
N GLY A 230 -7.69 21.88 -15.13
CA GLY A 230 -8.07 20.52 -15.57
C GLY A 230 -9.58 20.29 -15.66
N HIS A 231 -10.42 21.21 -15.15
CA HIS A 231 -11.88 21.09 -15.26
C HIS A 231 -12.36 21.04 -16.71
N GLU A 232 -11.69 21.75 -17.60
CA GLU A 232 -11.95 21.78 -19.05
C GLU A 232 -11.78 20.44 -19.74
N THR A 233 -11.18 19.45 -19.08
CA THR A 233 -11.01 18.09 -19.58
C THR A 233 -12.20 17.16 -19.28
N TRP A 234 -13.28 17.73 -18.71
CA TRP A 234 -14.51 17.03 -18.36
C TRP A 234 -15.70 17.63 -19.10
N GLU A 235 -16.48 16.79 -19.74
CA GLU A 235 -17.68 17.22 -20.46
C GLU A 235 -18.83 17.56 -19.48
N GLY A 236 -19.37 18.76 -19.57
CA GLY A 236 -20.55 19.16 -18.80
C GLY A 236 -20.43 18.94 -17.30
N ASP A 237 -21.34 18.20 -16.72
CA ASP A 237 -21.41 17.89 -15.28
C ASP A 237 -20.75 16.54 -14.90
N SER A 238 -20.09 15.86 -15.85
CA SER A 238 -19.48 14.53 -15.61
C SER A 238 -18.41 14.55 -14.51
N TRP A 239 -17.76 15.70 -14.26
CA TRP A 239 -16.81 15.89 -13.17
C TRP A 239 -17.39 15.60 -11.77
N LYS A 240 -18.71 15.74 -11.58
CA LYS A 240 -19.36 15.53 -10.29
C LYS A 240 -19.33 14.06 -9.85
N ILE A 241 -19.28 13.17 -10.82
CA ILE A 241 -19.38 11.71 -10.65
C ILE A 241 -18.22 10.99 -11.37
N GLY A 242 -17.12 11.71 -11.62
CA GLY A 242 -16.06 11.28 -12.55
C GLY A 242 -15.09 10.22 -12.02
N GLY A 243 -15.23 9.70 -10.80
CA GLY A 243 -14.35 8.64 -10.27
C GLY A 243 -13.03 9.16 -9.69
N ALA A 244 -11.91 8.79 -10.28
CA ALA A 244 -10.53 9.13 -9.90
C ALA A 244 -10.19 8.87 -8.40
N PRO A 245 -10.49 7.69 -7.83
CA PRO A 245 -10.21 7.39 -6.44
C PRO A 245 -8.70 7.28 -6.18
N ALA A 246 -8.24 7.57 -4.95
CA ALA A 246 -6.86 7.39 -4.51
C ALA A 246 -6.83 6.33 -3.39
N TRP A 247 -6.95 5.06 -3.76
CA TRP A 247 -7.25 3.97 -2.82
C TRP A 247 -6.03 3.13 -2.40
N ILE A 248 -4.81 3.54 -2.81
CA ILE A 248 -3.53 2.98 -2.35
C ILE A 248 -2.69 4.07 -1.70
N THR A 249 -1.89 3.68 -0.72
CA THR A 249 -1.00 4.56 0.05
C THR A 249 0.06 5.18 -0.83
N GLY A 250 0.21 6.51 -0.75
CA GLY A 250 1.25 7.27 -1.43
C GLY A 250 2.64 7.10 -0.82
N THR A 251 3.59 7.86 -1.36
CA THR A 251 4.98 7.95 -0.88
C THR A 251 5.35 9.41 -0.57
N TYR A 252 6.50 9.63 0.07
CA TYR A 252 6.90 10.97 0.50
C TYR A 252 8.40 11.19 0.32
N ASP A 253 8.75 12.28 -0.34
CA ASP A 253 10.13 12.77 -0.43
C ASP A 253 10.36 13.90 0.58
N PRO A 254 11.04 13.64 1.70
CA PRO A 254 11.31 14.67 2.70
C PRO A 254 12.27 15.77 2.22
N ALA A 255 13.14 15.48 1.23
CA ALA A 255 14.10 16.45 0.72
C ALA A 255 13.41 17.60 -0.03
N THR A 256 12.35 17.31 -0.77
CA THR A 256 11.58 18.29 -1.53
C THR A 256 10.24 18.65 -0.88
N ASN A 257 9.93 18.05 0.28
CA ASN A 257 8.63 18.12 0.94
C ASN A 257 7.49 17.86 -0.05
N THR A 258 7.55 16.70 -0.73
CA THR A 258 6.58 16.33 -1.76
C THR A 258 6.02 14.95 -1.47
N THR A 259 4.69 14.83 -1.43
CA THR A 259 4.02 13.52 -1.36
C THR A 259 3.50 13.14 -2.74
N PHE A 260 3.71 11.88 -3.11
CA PHE A 260 3.29 11.34 -4.41
C PHE A 260 2.10 10.41 -4.21
N TRP A 261 1.01 10.72 -4.89
CA TRP A 261 -0.22 9.95 -4.84
C TRP A 261 -0.66 9.57 -6.24
N THR A 262 -1.30 8.44 -6.33
CA THR A 262 -1.78 7.90 -7.60
C THR A 262 -3.30 7.77 -7.56
N THR A 263 -3.94 7.98 -8.71
CA THR A 263 -5.39 7.99 -8.85
C THR A 263 -5.86 6.87 -9.77
N GLY A 264 -7.08 6.43 -9.53
CA GLY A 264 -7.74 5.37 -10.29
C GLY A 264 -8.55 5.88 -11.47
N ASN A 265 -9.38 4.98 -11.95
CA ASN A 265 -10.19 5.10 -13.16
C ASN A 265 -11.12 6.31 -13.16
N PRO A 266 -11.44 6.88 -14.33
CA PRO A 266 -12.59 7.75 -14.48
C PRO A 266 -13.88 6.92 -14.41
N SER A 267 -15.02 7.56 -14.15
CA SER A 267 -16.34 6.91 -14.07
C SER A 267 -17.30 7.50 -15.11
N PRO A 268 -18.10 6.65 -15.78
CA PRO A 268 -18.10 5.18 -15.72
C PRO A 268 -16.84 4.56 -16.31
N SER A 269 -16.38 3.43 -15.75
CA SER A 269 -15.05 2.87 -16.08
C SER A 269 -14.93 2.31 -17.50
N ASN A 270 -16.02 1.75 -18.08
CA ASN A 270 -16.01 1.08 -19.38
C ASN A 270 -16.79 1.86 -20.46
N ARG A 271 -16.99 3.16 -20.28
CA ARG A 271 -17.70 4.01 -21.21
C ARG A 271 -17.21 5.44 -21.17
N GLY A 272 -16.60 5.90 -22.26
CA GLY A 272 -16.10 7.28 -22.38
C GLY A 272 -17.14 8.29 -22.82
N GLU A 273 -18.27 7.83 -23.42
CA GLU A 273 -19.34 8.70 -23.85
C GLU A 273 -20.00 9.44 -22.66
N GLY A 274 -20.16 10.76 -22.80
CA GLY A 274 -20.70 11.63 -21.75
C GLY A 274 -19.65 12.17 -20.77
N ARG A 275 -18.36 11.85 -20.98
CA ARG A 275 -17.23 12.43 -20.26
C ARG A 275 -16.04 12.75 -21.20
N ALA A 276 -16.33 13.33 -22.37
CA ALA A 276 -15.31 13.67 -23.34
C ALA A 276 -14.16 14.48 -22.72
N GLY A 277 -12.96 14.36 -23.31
CA GLY A 277 -11.71 14.97 -22.87
C GLY A 277 -10.81 13.99 -22.12
N ASP A 278 -9.65 14.49 -21.63
CA ASP A 278 -8.61 13.65 -21.00
C ASP A 278 -9.00 13.14 -19.60
N ASN A 279 -10.01 13.73 -18.97
CA ASN A 279 -10.53 13.40 -17.63
C ASN A 279 -9.49 13.53 -16.50
N LEU A 280 -8.84 14.69 -16.40
CA LEU A 280 -7.87 14.99 -15.34
C LEU A 280 -8.55 15.03 -13.97
N TYR A 281 -7.97 14.49 -12.91
CA TYR A 281 -6.69 13.79 -12.82
C TYR A 281 -6.91 12.29 -12.57
N SER A 282 -7.78 11.62 -13.36
CA SER A 282 -7.88 10.16 -13.33
C SER A 282 -6.59 9.52 -13.86
N ASN A 283 -6.30 8.31 -13.44
CA ASN A 283 -5.16 7.49 -13.88
C ASN A 283 -3.83 8.25 -13.88
N SER A 284 -3.58 9.00 -12.81
CA SER A 284 -2.46 9.94 -12.73
C SER A 284 -1.56 9.68 -11.53
N LEU A 285 -0.31 10.12 -11.66
CA LEU A 285 0.60 10.38 -10.54
C LEU A 285 0.54 11.87 -10.22
N LEU A 286 0.27 12.19 -8.96
CA LEU A 286 0.15 13.55 -8.42
C LEU A 286 1.30 13.82 -7.47
N ALA A 287 1.98 14.94 -7.64
CA ALA A 287 2.94 15.47 -6.68
C ALA A 287 2.29 16.61 -5.91
N LEU A 288 2.04 16.39 -4.62
CA LEU A 288 1.37 17.36 -3.76
C LEU A 288 2.33 17.90 -2.69
N ASP A 289 2.11 19.14 -2.30
CA ASP A 289 2.67 19.68 -1.07
C ASP A 289 1.89 19.09 0.12
N PRO A 290 2.52 18.33 1.03
CA PRO A 290 1.79 17.65 2.10
C PRO A 290 1.23 18.60 3.17
N ASP A 291 1.77 19.82 3.30
CA ASP A 291 1.32 20.77 4.31
C ASP A 291 0.06 21.53 3.86
N THR A 292 -0.15 21.67 2.53
CA THR A 292 -1.22 22.49 1.97
C THR A 292 -2.17 21.75 1.03
N GLY A 293 -1.81 20.56 0.56
CA GLY A 293 -2.54 19.81 -0.46
C GLY A 293 -2.42 20.39 -1.88
N LYS A 294 -1.57 21.39 -2.09
CA LYS A 294 -1.42 22.02 -3.41
C LYS A 294 -0.69 21.10 -4.39
N LEU A 295 -1.25 20.99 -5.59
CA LEU A 295 -0.62 20.26 -6.70
C LEU A 295 0.63 21.03 -7.17
N LYS A 296 1.77 20.32 -7.23
CA LYS A 296 3.04 20.82 -7.78
C LYS A 296 3.16 20.46 -9.26
N TRP A 297 2.89 19.20 -9.60
CA TRP A 297 2.84 18.67 -10.96
C TRP A 297 2.06 17.36 -10.99
N TYR A 298 1.71 16.89 -12.19
CA TYR A 298 1.06 15.60 -12.42
C TYR A 298 1.58 14.94 -13.69
N LEU A 299 1.37 13.63 -13.79
CA LEU A 299 1.52 12.82 -14.99
C LEU A 299 0.29 11.92 -15.12
N GLN A 300 -0.43 12.03 -16.23
CA GLN A 300 -1.54 11.11 -16.53
C GLN A 300 -1.04 9.94 -17.39
N PHE A 301 -1.25 8.70 -16.93
CA PHE A 301 -0.76 7.49 -17.57
C PHE A 301 -1.68 6.96 -18.67
N SER A 302 -2.99 7.12 -18.50
CA SER A 302 -4.02 6.69 -19.45
C SER A 302 -5.07 7.79 -19.54
N LYS A 303 -5.06 8.50 -20.68
CA LYS A 303 -6.03 9.56 -20.96
C LYS A 303 -7.34 8.93 -21.39
N HIS A 304 -8.48 9.49 -20.94
CA HIS A 304 -9.82 9.03 -21.34
C HIS A 304 -9.99 7.51 -21.22
N ASP A 305 -9.51 6.93 -20.11
CA ASP A 305 -9.48 5.48 -19.92
C ASP A 305 -10.89 4.88 -19.94
N GLU A 306 -11.03 3.78 -20.69
CA GLU A 306 -12.26 2.98 -20.84
C GLU A 306 -12.06 1.51 -20.45
N HIS A 307 -10.97 1.18 -19.72
CA HIS A 307 -10.58 -0.19 -19.41
C HIS A 307 -10.37 -0.44 -17.92
N ASP A 308 -10.70 0.55 -17.07
CA ASP A 308 -10.48 0.45 -15.62
C ASP A 308 -8.98 0.32 -15.27
N TYR A 309 -8.11 1.07 -15.99
CA TYR A 309 -6.66 1.01 -15.80
C TYR A 309 -6.16 1.91 -14.68
N ASP A 310 -6.73 1.75 -13.48
CA ASP A 310 -6.24 2.43 -12.28
C ASP A 310 -4.71 2.59 -12.24
N ALA A 311 -4.21 3.81 -12.05
CA ALA A 311 -2.78 4.04 -11.88
C ALA A 311 -2.33 3.96 -10.41
N THR A 312 -3.11 3.33 -9.54
CA THR A 312 -2.96 3.38 -8.08
C THR A 312 -1.80 2.57 -7.50
N GLN A 313 -0.94 1.98 -8.30
CA GLN A 313 0.25 1.26 -7.84
C GLN A 313 1.21 2.21 -7.10
N VAL A 314 1.88 1.69 -6.06
CA VAL A 314 2.82 2.47 -5.25
C VAL A 314 3.92 3.07 -6.12
N PRO A 315 4.10 4.41 -6.15
CA PRO A 315 5.22 5.04 -6.83
C PRO A 315 6.50 4.85 -6.00
N VAL A 316 7.49 4.15 -6.55
CA VAL A 316 8.73 3.81 -5.83
C VAL A 316 9.84 4.76 -6.23
N MET A 317 10.40 5.48 -5.25
CA MET A 317 11.51 6.39 -5.51
C MET A 317 12.81 5.63 -5.67
N VAL A 318 13.52 5.89 -6.77
CA VAL A 318 14.86 5.36 -7.03
C VAL A 318 15.75 6.51 -7.49
N ASP A 319 16.97 6.57 -6.96
CA ASP A 319 17.93 7.59 -7.36
C ASP A 319 19.11 6.96 -8.12
N GLN A 320 19.62 7.69 -9.11
CA GLN A 320 20.79 7.29 -9.87
C GLN A 320 21.73 8.50 -10.04
N GLY A 321 22.78 8.56 -9.22
CA GLY A 321 23.63 9.74 -9.13
C GLY A 321 22.78 10.95 -8.71
N ASP A 322 22.82 12.03 -9.49
CA ASP A 322 22.05 13.25 -9.24
C ASP A 322 20.62 13.19 -9.80
N GLN A 323 20.23 12.09 -10.42
CA GLN A 323 18.88 11.92 -10.95
C GLN A 323 17.92 11.43 -9.86
N HIS A 324 16.84 12.18 -9.66
CA HIS A 324 15.77 11.89 -8.72
C HIS A 324 14.58 11.29 -9.46
N LEU A 325 14.36 9.99 -9.30
CA LEU A 325 13.47 9.23 -10.16
C LEU A 325 12.37 8.52 -9.35
N ILE A 326 11.26 8.27 -10.03
CA ILE A 326 10.20 7.35 -9.60
C ILE A 326 10.07 6.25 -10.65
N VAL A 327 9.90 5.01 -10.19
CA VAL A 327 9.47 3.90 -11.04
C VAL A 327 8.07 3.46 -10.65
N GLN A 328 7.29 3.08 -11.66
CA GLN A 328 5.97 2.50 -11.47
C GLN A 328 5.70 1.45 -12.56
N ALA A 329 5.36 0.23 -12.15
CA ALA A 329 4.71 -0.74 -13.01
C ALA A 329 3.21 -0.48 -12.91
N ASN A 330 2.56 -0.16 -14.02
CA ASN A 330 1.19 0.34 -14.04
C ASN A 330 0.20 -0.75 -14.49
N ARG A 331 -1.04 -0.65 -14.01
CA ARG A 331 -2.14 -1.56 -14.36
C ARG A 331 -2.36 -1.64 -15.88
N ASN A 332 -2.06 -0.56 -16.61
CA ASN A 332 -2.17 -0.46 -18.05
C ASN A 332 -1.14 -1.28 -18.86
N GLY A 333 -0.21 -1.99 -18.20
CA GLY A 333 0.78 -2.86 -18.83
C GLY A 333 2.15 -2.24 -19.07
N PHE A 334 2.32 -0.94 -18.82
CA PHE A 334 3.58 -0.25 -18.98
C PHE A 334 4.35 -0.09 -17.68
N PHE A 335 5.67 -0.17 -17.77
CA PHE A 335 6.64 0.19 -16.75
C PHE A 335 7.21 1.56 -17.08
N TYR A 336 7.14 2.48 -16.11
CA TYR A 336 7.55 3.87 -16.27
C TYR A 336 8.76 4.19 -15.42
N LEU A 337 9.69 4.96 -15.98
CA LEU A 337 10.71 5.72 -15.26
C LEU A 337 10.42 7.22 -15.43
N ILE A 338 10.31 7.94 -14.33
CA ILE A 338 9.78 9.30 -14.26
C ILE A 338 10.76 10.17 -13.49
N ASP A 339 11.07 11.36 -14.01
CA ASP A 339 11.77 12.40 -13.24
C ASP A 339 10.81 12.95 -12.18
N ARG A 340 11.10 12.68 -10.89
CA ARG A 340 10.20 13.08 -9.79
C ARG A 340 10.23 14.56 -9.46
N THR A 341 11.12 15.34 -10.06
CA THR A 341 11.19 16.77 -9.85
C THR A 341 10.13 17.54 -10.66
N ASN A 342 9.67 16.95 -11.76
CA ASN A 342 8.79 17.63 -12.71
C ASN A 342 7.71 16.73 -13.37
N GLY A 343 7.72 15.42 -13.10
CA GLY A 343 6.77 14.45 -13.65
C GLY A 343 7.04 14.00 -15.08
N LYS A 344 8.18 14.39 -15.67
CA LYS A 344 8.51 14.01 -17.05
C LYS A 344 8.84 12.51 -17.15
N VAL A 345 8.24 11.84 -18.11
CA VAL A 345 8.55 10.44 -18.42
C VAL A 345 9.93 10.36 -19.07
N VAL A 346 10.85 9.65 -18.44
CA VAL A 346 12.17 9.33 -19.00
C VAL A 346 12.03 8.23 -20.04
N PHE A 347 11.31 7.17 -19.70
CA PHE A 347 10.81 6.17 -20.64
C PHE A 347 9.56 5.48 -20.10
N ALA A 348 8.79 4.88 -21.02
CA ALA A 348 7.75 3.91 -20.74
C ALA A 348 7.94 2.71 -21.66
N SER A 349 7.86 1.49 -21.15
CA SER A 349 7.97 0.26 -21.92
C SER A 349 6.99 -0.79 -21.40
N PRO A 350 6.39 -1.63 -22.28
CA PRO A 350 5.56 -2.73 -21.82
C PRO A 350 6.37 -3.67 -20.91
N PHE A 351 5.77 -4.06 -19.78
CA PHE A 351 6.32 -5.10 -18.92
C PHE A 351 5.41 -6.34 -18.85
N ALA A 352 4.22 -6.24 -19.47
CA ALA A 352 3.26 -7.30 -19.65
C ALA A 352 2.63 -7.18 -21.05
N LYS A 353 1.85 -8.18 -21.47
CA LYS A 353 1.13 -8.12 -22.75
C LYS A 353 0.15 -6.96 -22.74
N GLU A 354 0.27 -6.09 -23.71
CA GLU A 354 -0.66 -5.00 -23.95
C GLU A 354 -1.05 -4.92 -25.44
N THR A 355 -2.28 -4.49 -25.70
CA THR A 355 -2.83 -4.38 -27.08
C THR A 355 -3.61 -3.09 -27.28
N TRP A 356 -3.70 -2.23 -26.25
CA TRP A 356 -4.51 -1.02 -26.26
C TRP A 356 -3.78 0.21 -26.80
N SER A 357 -2.43 0.16 -26.89
CA SER A 357 -1.59 1.29 -27.30
C SER A 357 -0.51 0.83 -28.26
N ASP A 358 -0.17 1.66 -29.26
CA ASP A 358 0.93 1.45 -30.22
C ASP A 358 1.82 2.70 -30.38
N SER A 359 1.48 3.78 -29.69
CA SER A 359 2.16 5.07 -29.79
C SER A 359 2.22 5.79 -28.45
N LYS A 360 2.98 6.88 -28.37
CA LYS A 360 3.14 7.72 -27.18
C LYS A 360 2.95 9.18 -27.54
N ASP A 361 2.42 9.93 -26.59
CA ASP A 361 2.31 11.39 -26.72
C ASP A 361 3.65 12.10 -26.44
N ALA A 362 3.64 13.43 -26.52
CA ALA A 362 4.83 14.27 -26.27
C ALA A 362 5.33 14.16 -24.82
N SER A 363 4.51 13.73 -23.86
CA SER A 363 4.91 13.49 -22.47
C SER A 363 5.56 12.11 -22.28
N GLY A 364 5.51 11.23 -23.30
CA GLY A 364 5.96 9.85 -23.24
C GLY A 364 4.90 8.87 -22.70
N ALA A 365 3.69 9.33 -22.43
CA ALA A 365 2.57 8.48 -22.03
C ALA A 365 1.99 7.73 -23.23
N PRO A 366 1.56 6.46 -23.07
CA PRO A 366 0.90 5.69 -24.13
C PRO A 366 -0.40 6.36 -24.60
N ILE A 367 -0.68 6.28 -25.90
CA ILE A 367 -1.92 6.77 -26.52
C ILE A 367 -2.80 5.56 -26.81
N ALA A 368 -4.06 5.61 -26.39
CA ALA A 368 -5.02 4.56 -26.68
C ALA A 368 -5.32 4.48 -28.20
N ARG A 369 -5.36 3.27 -28.72
CA ARG A 369 -5.79 2.99 -30.10
C ARG A 369 -7.32 3.15 -30.17
N LYS A 370 -7.81 3.69 -31.28
CA LYS A 370 -9.26 3.87 -31.49
C LYS A 370 -10.02 2.53 -31.54
N ASP A 371 -9.37 1.48 -32.04
CA ASP A 371 -9.93 0.13 -32.13
C ASP A 371 -9.77 -0.68 -30.84
N ALA A 372 -9.23 -0.10 -29.77
CA ALA A 372 -9.17 -0.71 -28.45
C ALA A 372 -10.38 -0.34 -27.56
N SER A 373 -11.16 0.68 -27.90
CA SER A 373 -12.33 1.07 -27.10
C SER A 373 -13.37 -0.05 -26.97
N PRO A 374 -14.10 -0.12 -25.84
CA PRO A 374 -15.22 -1.05 -25.67
C PRO A 374 -16.30 -0.85 -26.74
N THR A 375 -16.92 -1.94 -27.22
CA THR A 375 -18.04 -1.91 -28.17
C THR A 375 -19.27 -2.62 -27.62
N LEU A 376 -20.43 -2.49 -28.27
CA LEU A 376 -21.63 -3.23 -27.85
C LEU A 376 -21.43 -4.75 -27.98
N GLU A 377 -20.71 -5.18 -28.99
CA GLU A 377 -20.43 -6.59 -29.28
C GLU A 377 -19.29 -7.15 -28.41
N GLY A 378 -18.54 -6.27 -27.76
CA GLY A 378 -17.36 -6.58 -26.99
C GLY A 378 -16.08 -6.48 -27.82
N ASN A 379 -15.01 -5.99 -27.22
CA ASN A 379 -13.69 -5.86 -27.79
C ASN A 379 -12.65 -6.49 -26.88
N ARG A 380 -11.83 -7.41 -27.42
CA ARG A 380 -10.79 -8.10 -26.64
C ARG A 380 -9.55 -7.23 -26.54
N VAL A 381 -9.20 -6.87 -25.29
CA VAL A 381 -8.06 -6.00 -24.95
C VAL A 381 -7.19 -6.63 -23.86
N CYS A 382 -5.89 -6.45 -23.96
CA CYS A 382 -4.90 -6.80 -22.96
C CYS A 382 -4.15 -5.53 -22.50
N PRO A 383 -3.85 -5.39 -21.19
CA PRO A 383 -4.35 -6.21 -20.09
C PRO A 383 -5.86 -6.16 -19.96
N GLY A 384 -6.47 -7.17 -19.32
CA GLY A 384 -7.86 -7.10 -18.91
C GLY A 384 -8.08 -6.11 -17.75
N ALA A 385 -9.32 -5.98 -17.28
CA ALA A 385 -9.70 -5.03 -16.22
C ALA A 385 -8.94 -5.24 -14.90
N ALA A 386 -8.52 -6.46 -14.56
CA ALA A 386 -7.64 -6.71 -13.42
C ALA A 386 -6.23 -6.13 -13.57
N GLY A 387 -5.85 -5.75 -14.81
CA GLY A 387 -4.58 -5.13 -15.14
C GLY A 387 -3.37 -6.07 -15.18
N ALA A 388 -2.26 -5.55 -15.70
CA ALA A 388 -0.97 -6.23 -15.71
C ALA A 388 -0.34 -6.36 -14.30
N THR A 389 -0.70 -5.48 -13.41
CA THR A 389 -0.49 -5.51 -11.95
C THR A 389 -1.63 -4.72 -11.31
N ASN A 390 -1.72 -4.68 -9.96
CA ASN A 390 -2.79 -3.96 -9.30
C ASN A 390 -2.31 -3.41 -7.94
N TRP A 391 -3.03 -3.61 -6.82
CA TRP A 391 -2.63 -3.12 -5.48
C TRP A 391 -1.40 -3.81 -4.89
N MET A 392 -0.98 -4.92 -5.46
CA MET A 392 0.13 -5.71 -4.94
C MET A 392 1.39 -4.84 -4.90
N SER A 393 1.90 -4.60 -3.68
CA SER A 393 3.07 -3.73 -3.55
C SER A 393 4.29 -4.36 -4.22
N PRO A 394 4.99 -3.62 -5.09
CA PRO A 394 6.30 -4.01 -5.59
C PRO A 394 7.36 -3.83 -4.51
N THR A 395 8.59 -4.26 -4.79
CA THR A 395 9.77 -3.93 -3.99
C THR A 395 10.94 -3.49 -4.87
N TYR A 396 11.72 -2.54 -4.39
CA TYR A 396 13.02 -2.18 -4.97
C TYR A 396 14.13 -2.57 -4.00
N ASP A 397 15.04 -3.39 -4.47
CA ASP A 397 16.20 -3.83 -3.70
C ASP A 397 17.44 -2.99 -4.07
N PRO A 398 17.95 -2.17 -3.14
CA PRO A 398 19.10 -1.32 -3.41
C PRO A 398 20.42 -2.09 -3.59
N GLN A 399 20.51 -3.36 -3.16
CA GLN A 399 21.71 -4.19 -3.31
C GLN A 399 21.80 -4.79 -4.71
N THR A 400 20.69 -5.40 -5.18
CA THR A 400 20.61 -5.93 -6.55
C THR A 400 20.35 -4.83 -7.58
N ARG A 401 19.82 -3.69 -7.14
CA ARG A 401 19.32 -2.58 -7.97
C ARG A 401 18.22 -3.03 -8.94
N LEU A 402 17.40 -4.01 -8.51
CA LEU A 402 16.28 -4.53 -9.27
C LEU A 402 14.95 -4.12 -8.63
N PHE A 403 13.98 -3.92 -9.48
CA PHE A 403 12.59 -3.73 -9.13
C PHE A 403 11.82 -5.03 -9.36
N TYR A 404 11.14 -5.52 -8.34
CA TYR A 404 10.38 -6.77 -8.40
C TYR A 404 8.90 -6.48 -8.32
N VAL A 405 8.15 -7.04 -9.27
CA VAL A 405 6.71 -6.80 -9.39
C VAL A 405 5.97 -8.06 -9.77
N THR A 406 4.81 -8.25 -9.16
CA THR A 406 3.84 -9.27 -9.57
C THR A 406 3.18 -8.83 -10.87
N ALA A 407 3.38 -9.60 -11.94
CA ALA A 407 2.79 -9.39 -13.25
C ALA A 407 1.65 -10.39 -13.50
N ARG A 408 0.61 -9.94 -14.21
CA ARG A 408 -0.56 -10.72 -14.63
C ARG A 408 -0.69 -10.64 -16.12
N GLU A 409 -0.88 -11.80 -16.76
CA GLU A 409 -1.13 -11.92 -18.18
C GLU A 409 -2.57 -12.40 -18.38
N GLN A 410 -3.46 -11.45 -18.56
CA GLN A 410 -4.89 -11.68 -18.72
C GLN A 410 -5.45 -10.67 -19.72
N CYS A 411 -6.33 -11.12 -20.61
CA CYS A 411 -7.06 -10.26 -21.52
C CYS A 411 -8.55 -10.43 -21.26
N ASP A 412 -9.30 -9.34 -21.38
CA ASP A 412 -10.75 -9.37 -21.19
C ASP A 412 -11.45 -8.87 -22.46
N VAL A 413 -12.71 -9.25 -22.63
CA VAL A 413 -13.61 -8.66 -23.61
C VAL A 413 -14.38 -7.54 -22.92
N PHE A 414 -14.13 -6.30 -23.35
CA PHE A 414 -14.78 -5.12 -22.84
C PHE A 414 -15.99 -4.76 -23.70
N SER A 415 -17.16 -4.64 -23.07
CA SER A 415 -18.36 -4.15 -23.73
C SER A 415 -18.78 -2.80 -23.15
N THR A 416 -19.60 -2.05 -23.89
CA THR A 416 -20.14 -0.77 -23.44
C THR A 416 -21.66 -0.72 -23.65
N ALA A 417 -22.37 -0.12 -22.72
CA ALA A 417 -23.80 0.12 -22.82
C ALA A 417 -24.20 1.35 -21.97
N PRO A 418 -25.27 2.08 -22.36
CA PRO A 418 -25.81 3.14 -21.52
C PRO A 418 -26.24 2.62 -20.15
N GLN A 419 -25.83 3.31 -19.10
CA GLN A 419 -26.22 3.01 -17.73
C GLN A 419 -26.61 4.32 -17.03
N PRO A 420 -27.81 4.43 -16.43
CA PRO A 420 -28.16 5.58 -15.62
C PRO A 420 -27.32 5.60 -14.34
N TYR A 421 -26.91 6.80 -13.92
CA TYR A 421 -26.25 6.99 -12.64
C TYR A 421 -27.25 6.94 -11.49
N GLU A 422 -26.89 6.19 -10.45
CA GLU A 422 -27.61 6.16 -9.17
C GLU A 422 -26.57 6.17 -8.04
N ALA A 423 -26.65 7.16 -7.15
CA ALA A 423 -25.65 7.34 -6.08
C ALA A 423 -25.56 6.10 -5.18
N GLY A 424 -24.35 5.65 -4.89
CA GLY A 424 -24.07 4.47 -4.08
C GLY A 424 -24.31 3.13 -4.78
N HIS A 425 -24.62 3.14 -6.07
CA HIS A 425 -24.73 1.94 -6.90
C HIS A 425 -23.61 1.87 -7.93
N ALA A 426 -23.28 0.65 -8.37
CA ALA A 426 -22.24 0.42 -9.35
C ALA A 426 -22.56 1.12 -10.68
N PHE A 427 -21.60 1.88 -11.21
CA PHE A 427 -21.69 2.70 -12.41
C PHE A 427 -20.53 2.42 -13.35
N TYR A 428 -20.51 1.24 -13.96
CA TYR A 428 -19.45 0.80 -14.86
C TYR A 428 -19.61 1.29 -16.31
N GLY A 429 -20.84 1.58 -16.72
CA GLY A 429 -21.18 1.88 -18.12
C GLY A 429 -21.10 0.65 -19.02
N SER A 430 -21.04 -0.53 -18.49
CA SER A 430 -21.22 -1.87 -19.01
C SER A 430 -20.45 -2.93 -18.21
N ALA A 431 -19.89 -3.95 -18.88
CA ALA A 431 -19.22 -5.07 -18.27
C ALA A 431 -17.92 -5.41 -19.01
N TYR A 432 -17.07 -6.17 -18.34
CA TYR A 432 -15.96 -6.89 -18.94
C TYR A 432 -16.07 -8.38 -18.59
N PHE A 433 -15.61 -9.21 -19.50
CA PHE A 433 -15.67 -10.66 -19.35
C PHE A 433 -14.27 -11.23 -19.54
N PRO A 434 -13.77 -12.02 -18.57
CA PRO A 434 -12.53 -12.76 -18.73
C PRO A 434 -12.58 -13.60 -20.00
N ASN A 435 -11.51 -13.59 -20.78
CA ASN A 435 -11.41 -14.35 -22.02
C ASN A 435 -10.15 -15.23 -21.99
N ASP A 436 -10.29 -16.41 -21.39
CA ASP A 436 -9.28 -17.46 -21.30
C ASP A 436 -9.34 -18.50 -22.43
N ASP A 437 -10.41 -18.48 -23.24
CA ASP A 437 -10.57 -19.39 -24.38
C ASP A 437 -9.48 -19.22 -25.44
N ALA A 438 -8.99 -17.97 -25.60
CA ALA A 438 -7.95 -17.66 -26.58
C ALA A 438 -6.53 -17.92 -26.06
N GLU A 439 -6.29 -17.67 -24.78
CA GLU A 439 -4.99 -17.84 -24.11
C GLU A 439 -5.21 -18.05 -22.62
N PRO A 440 -4.55 -19.05 -22.00
CA PRO A 440 -4.65 -19.26 -20.56
C PRO A 440 -4.16 -18.03 -19.77
N PHE A 441 -4.86 -17.67 -18.69
CA PHE A 441 -4.40 -16.65 -17.78
C PHE A 441 -3.18 -17.15 -17.03
N THR A 442 -2.12 -16.34 -16.99
CA THR A 442 -0.88 -16.65 -16.31
C THR A 442 -0.42 -15.47 -15.47
N GLY A 443 0.56 -15.70 -14.60
CA GLY A 443 1.19 -14.68 -13.81
C GLY A 443 2.67 -14.95 -13.63
N ALA A 444 3.39 -13.94 -13.18
CA ALA A 444 4.82 -14.06 -12.88
C ALA A 444 5.26 -13.05 -11.84
N LEU A 445 6.31 -13.39 -11.09
CA LEU A 445 7.15 -12.39 -10.45
C LEU A 445 8.25 -12.00 -11.44
N ARG A 446 8.33 -10.71 -11.76
CA ARG A 446 9.32 -10.16 -12.69
C ARG A 446 10.34 -9.29 -11.98
N ALA A 447 11.61 -9.52 -12.24
CA ALA A 447 12.71 -8.65 -11.84
C ALA A 447 13.11 -7.76 -13.02
N ILE A 448 12.93 -6.46 -12.86
CA ILE A 448 13.13 -5.46 -13.91
C ILE A 448 14.27 -4.53 -13.48
N ASP A 449 15.18 -4.25 -14.39
CA ASP A 449 16.15 -3.17 -14.21
C ASP A 449 15.39 -1.83 -14.29
N PRO A 450 15.30 -1.07 -13.19
CA PRO A 450 14.44 0.12 -13.14
C PRO A 450 14.91 1.25 -14.04
N TYR A 451 16.18 1.27 -14.43
CA TYR A 451 16.79 2.34 -15.23
C TYR A 451 16.73 2.07 -16.74
N THR A 452 16.45 0.83 -17.14
CA THR A 452 16.37 0.44 -18.56
C THR A 452 15.04 -0.22 -18.93
N GLY A 453 14.21 -0.59 -17.96
CA GLY A 453 12.96 -1.33 -18.17
C GLY A 453 13.17 -2.78 -18.63
N LYS A 454 14.42 -3.27 -18.66
CA LYS A 454 14.73 -4.62 -19.14
C LYS A 454 14.44 -5.68 -18.09
N LEU A 455 13.73 -6.71 -18.52
CA LEU A 455 13.54 -7.93 -17.72
C LEU A 455 14.89 -8.61 -17.49
N LYS A 456 15.24 -8.90 -16.24
CA LYS A 456 16.43 -9.66 -15.85
C LYS A 456 16.12 -11.14 -15.66
N TRP A 457 15.05 -11.45 -14.96
CA TRP A 457 14.53 -12.79 -14.80
C TRP A 457 13.02 -12.76 -14.51
N GLU A 458 12.39 -13.90 -14.71
CA GLU A 458 10.97 -14.14 -14.45
C GLU A 458 10.80 -15.47 -13.73
N TRP A 459 9.96 -15.49 -12.69
CA TRP A 459 9.48 -16.70 -12.05
C TRP A 459 7.97 -16.83 -12.28
N LYS A 460 7.54 -17.87 -12.99
CA LYS A 460 6.15 -18.05 -13.41
C LYS A 460 5.28 -18.62 -12.31
N HIS A 461 4.10 -18.04 -12.11
CA HIS A 461 3.01 -18.60 -11.32
C HIS A 461 2.15 -19.52 -12.18
N LEU A 462 1.43 -20.47 -11.55
CA LEU A 462 0.46 -21.32 -12.24
C LEU A 462 -0.73 -20.49 -12.72
N SER A 463 -1.19 -19.53 -11.92
CA SER A 463 -2.29 -18.64 -12.24
C SER A 463 -1.94 -17.19 -11.83
N PRO A 464 -2.68 -16.18 -12.34
CA PRO A 464 -2.46 -14.79 -11.94
C PRO A 464 -2.67 -14.61 -10.44
N THR A 465 -1.65 -14.09 -9.74
CA THR A 465 -1.69 -13.91 -8.28
C THR A 465 -2.03 -12.47 -7.88
N TRP A 466 -2.38 -12.30 -6.61
CA TRP A 466 -2.69 -11.03 -5.96
C TRP A 466 -1.73 -10.71 -4.80
N SER A 467 -0.61 -11.39 -4.71
CA SER A 467 0.39 -11.17 -3.66
C SER A 467 1.37 -10.06 -4.02
N GLY A 468 1.69 -9.22 -3.04
CA GLY A 468 2.81 -8.30 -3.14
C GLY A 468 4.15 -8.97 -2.90
N VAL A 469 5.20 -8.16 -2.91
CA VAL A 469 6.60 -8.61 -2.89
C VAL A 469 7.36 -7.90 -1.77
N LEU A 470 8.31 -8.61 -1.14
CA LEU A 470 9.28 -8.09 -0.18
C LEU A 470 10.67 -8.53 -0.61
N SER A 471 11.66 -7.63 -0.65
CA SER A 471 13.08 -7.99 -0.75
C SER A 471 13.81 -7.76 0.57
N THR A 472 14.90 -8.52 0.81
CA THR A 472 15.69 -8.42 2.04
C THR A 472 17.18 -8.42 1.76
N ALA A 473 17.96 -7.81 2.67
CA ALA A 473 19.42 -7.79 2.60
C ALA A 473 20.05 -9.19 2.65
N GLY A 474 19.31 -10.22 3.04
CA GLY A 474 19.72 -11.62 2.91
C GLY A 474 19.74 -12.17 1.48
N GLY A 475 19.51 -11.33 0.47
CA GLY A 475 19.48 -11.71 -0.94
C GLY A 475 18.24 -12.51 -1.33
N LEU A 476 17.11 -12.27 -0.66
CA LEU A 476 15.85 -12.98 -0.87
C LEU A 476 14.76 -12.03 -1.35
N VAL A 477 13.87 -12.61 -2.16
CA VAL A 477 12.58 -12.02 -2.51
C VAL A 477 11.47 -12.96 -2.04
N PHE A 478 10.51 -12.43 -1.28
CA PHE A 478 9.34 -13.16 -0.79
C PHE A 478 8.09 -12.71 -1.52
N THR A 479 7.27 -13.67 -1.93
CA THR A 479 5.97 -13.46 -2.57
C THR A 479 5.03 -14.61 -2.25
N GLY A 480 3.76 -14.49 -2.59
CA GLY A 480 2.81 -15.59 -2.52
C GLY A 480 2.15 -15.86 -3.87
N ASP A 481 1.33 -16.89 -3.92
CA ASP A 481 0.56 -17.23 -5.12
C ASP A 481 -0.94 -17.43 -4.82
N ALA A 482 -1.71 -17.63 -5.87
CA ALA A 482 -3.15 -17.88 -5.78
C ALA A 482 -3.45 -19.30 -5.24
N GLU A 483 -2.51 -20.21 -5.39
CA GLU A 483 -2.58 -21.60 -4.90
C GLU A 483 -2.31 -21.72 -3.41
N GLY A 484 -1.91 -20.61 -2.75
CA GLY A 484 -1.71 -20.53 -1.30
C GLY A 484 -0.29 -20.79 -0.85
N ASN A 485 0.69 -20.78 -1.74
CA ASN A 485 2.09 -20.89 -1.36
C ASN A 485 2.64 -19.51 -0.97
N PHE A 486 3.38 -19.45 0.13
CA PHE A 486 4.30 -18.38 0.45
C PHE A 486 5.71 -18.84 0.09
N ILE A 487 6.45 -18.03 -0.67
CA ILE A 487 7.61 -18.48 -1.44
C ILE A 487 8.79 -17.55 -1.17
N ALA A 488 9.99 -18.12 -1.02
CA ALA A 488 11.26 -17.39 -1.00
C ALA A 488 12.08 -17.74 -2.26
N LEU A 489 12.48 -16.70 -2.98
CA LEU A 489 13.33 -16.78 -4.17
C LEU A 489 14.68 -16.09 -3.90
N GLU A 490 15.73 -16.55 -4.57
CA GLU A 490 17.00 -15.83 -4.65
C GLU A 490 16.82 -14.54 -5.46
N ALA A 491 17.13 -13.39 -4.87
CA ALA A 491 16.87 -12.09 -5.48
C ALA A 491 17.60 -11.88 -6.81
N ALA A 492 18.83 -12.40 -6.94
CA ALA A 492 19.66 -12.20 -8.13
C ALA A 492 19.18 -13.03 -9.35
N SER A 493 18.59 -14.21 -9.13
CA SER A 493 18.34 -15.20 -10.19
C SER A 493 16.88 -15.63 -10.34
N GLY A 494 16.02 -15.38 -9.32
CA GLY A 494 14.67 -15.90 -9.28
C GLY A 494 14.57 -17.40 -8.96
N LYS A 495 15.67 -18.06 -8.56
CA LYS A 495 15.67 -19.45 -8.15
C LYS A 495 14.83 -19.65 -6.90
N ALA A 496 13.83 -20.55 -6.93
CA ALA A 496 13.04 -20.92 -5.76
C ALA A 496 13.90 -21.67 -4.74
N LEU A 497 13.89 -21.21 -3.48
CA LEU A 497 14.68 -21.77 -2.38
C LEU A 497 13.79 -22.43 -1.32
N TRP A 498 12.57 -21.93 -1.16
CA TRP A 498 11.65 -22.42 -0.13
C TRP A 498 10.21 -22.02 -0.46
N HIS A 499 9.27 -22.82 0.01
CA HIS A 499 7.85 -22.48 0.03
C HIS A 499 7.15 -23.11 1.24
N PHE A 500 6.02 -22.50 1.60
CA PHE A 500 5.10 -23.02 2.61
C PHE A 500 3.66 -22.89 2.12
N GLN A 501 2.90 -23.98 2.19
CA GLN A 501 1.48 -23.97 1.84
C GLN A 501 0.66 -23.39 3.00
N CYS A 502 0.11 -22.19 2.83
CA CYS A 502 -0.69 -21.49 3.83
C CYS A 502 -2.15 -21.98 3.90
N GLY A 503 -2.57 -22.81 2.97
CA GLY A 503 -3.94 -23.37 2.90
C GLY A 503 -4.98 -22.42 2.28
N ALA A 504 -4.58 -21.23 1.85
CA ALA A 504 -5.45 -20.26 1.15
C ALA A 504 -4.60 -19.27 0.37
N SER A 505 -5.19 -18.68 -0.69
CA SER A 505 -4.52 -17.68 -1.54
C SER A 505 -3.92 -16.53 -0.74
N VAL A 506 -2.75 -16.07 -1.16
CA VAL A 506 -2.05 -14.92 -0.57
C VAL A 506 -2.51 -13.64 -1.27
N TYR A 507 -3.15 -12.74 -0.52
CA TYR A 507 -3.62 -11.43 -1.01
C TYR A 507 -2.84 -10.26 -0.42
N SER A 508 -1.93 -10.49 0.51
CA SER A 508 -1.17 -9.45 1.20
C SER A 508 0.21 -9.25 0.61
N SER A 509 0.85 -8.18 1.03
CA SER A 509 2.25 -7.93 0.76
C SER A 509 3.08 -8.33 1.99
N PRO A 510 4.12 -9.19 1.84
CA PRO A 510 4.96 -9.60 2.96
C PRO A 510 5.73 -8.44 3.59
N MET A 511 6.14 -8.60 4.86
CA MET A 511 7.02 -7.68 5.57
C MET A 511 7.98 -8.45 6.48
N SER A 512 9.06 -7.80 6.93
CA SER A 512 10.06 -8.42 7.82
C SER A 512 10.35 -7.55 9.03
N PHE A 513 10.59 -8.20 10.17
CA PHE A 513 10.94 -7.55 11.44
C PHE A 513 11.87 -8.44 12.26
N ALA A 514 12.42 -7.90 13.35
CA ALA A 514 13.20 -8.71 14.28
C ALA A 514 12.81 -8.45 15.73
N ILE A 515 12.87 -9.50 16.56
CA ILE A 515 12.66 -9.44 18.01
C ILE A 515 13.75 -10.24 18.68
N ASP A 516 14.39 -9.66 19.70
CA ASP A 516 15.49 -10.28 20.46
C ASP A 516 16.60 -10.83 19.54
N GLY A 517 16.93 -10.08 18.48
CA GLY A 517 17.94 -10.46 17.49
C GLY A 517 17.51 -11.59 16.53
N LYS A 518 16.26 -12.03 16.56
CA LYS A 518 15.71 -13.06 15.68
C LYS A 518 14.83 -12.43 14.61
N GLN A 519 15.16 -12.65 13.35
CA GLN A 519 14.40 -12.17 12.19
C GLN A 519 13.15 -13.01 11.95
N TYR A 520 12.06 -12.34 11.58
CA TYR A 520 10.80 -12.91 11.13
C TYR A 520 10.41 -12.34 9.78
N VAL A 521 9.69 -13.12 9.00
CA VAL A 521 8.96 -12.68 7.81
C VAL A 521 7.49 -13.01 8.02
N ALA A 522 6.60 -12.03 7.78
CA ALA A 522 5.17 -12.22 7.98
C ALA A 522 4.38 -11.97 6.69
N VAL A 523 3.28 -12.73 6.53
CA VAL A 523 2.37 -12.65 5.39
C VAL A 523 0.96 -13.05 5.82
N ALA A 524 -0.07 -12.42 5.25
CA ALA A 524 -1.45 -12.84 5.43
C ALA A 524 -1.92 -13.71 4.25
N ALA A 525 -2.62 -14.80 4.56
CA ALA A 525 -3.21 -15.70 3.57
C ALA A 525 -4.58 -16.18 4.07
N GLY A 526 -5.60 -16.18 3.23
CA GLY A 526 -6.96 -16.50 3.62
C GLY A 526 -7.48 -15.58 4.73
N SER A 527 -7.68 -16.11 5.93
CA SER A 527 -8.06 -15.38 7.15
C SER A 527 -6.96 -15.37 8.22
N ALA A 528 -5.77 -15.87 7.91
CA ALA A 528 -4.67 -16.00 8.85
C ALA A 528 -3.48 -15.10 8.52
N LEU A 529 -2.86 -14.53 9.56
CA LEU A 529 -1.56 -13.89 9.50
C LEU A 529 -0.51 -14.86 10.03
N PHE A 530 0.47 -15.19 9.21
CA PHE A 530 1.58 -16.10 9.54
C PHE A 530 2.86 -15.33 9.81
N ALA A 531 3.69 -15.80 10.71
CA ALA A 531 5.07 -15.37 10.88
C ALA A 531 6.03 -16.57 10.83
N PHE A 532 7.08 -16.41 10.06
CA PHE A 532 8.11 -17.42 9.82
C PHE A 532 9.46 -16.92 10.33
N SER A 533 10.29 -17.83 10.82
CA SER A 533 11.67 -17.55 11.25
C SER A 533 12.49 -18.83 11.13
N LEU A 534 13.79 -18.70 11.29
CA LEU A 534 14.68 -19.87 11.47
C LEU A 534 14.32 -20.62 12.77
N PRO A 535 14.62 -21.92 12.87
CA PRO A 535 14.36 -22.75 14.04
C PRO A 535 14.79 -22.19 15.40
#